data_e883213b33ca41ab652d18a94a5867b8
#
_entry.id   e883213b33ca41ab652d18a94a5867b8
#
_cell.length_a   1.000
_cell.length_b   1.000
_cell.length_c   1.000
_cell.angle_alpha   90.00
_cell.angle_beta   90.00
_cell.angle_gamma   90.00
#
_symmetry.space_group_name_H-M   'P 1'
#
loop_
_entity.id
_entity.type
_entity.pdbx_description
1 polymer ?
#
loop_
_entity_poly.entity_id
_entity_poly.type
_entity_poly.pdbx_seq_one_letter_code
_entity_poly.pdbx_strand_id
1 'polypeptide(L)'
;MIKKVCLVFLALVVVLLAAAGVAWKLNGERWQQEYAAFRKTGAPVLMYHAVGPEEGADWPKTLIMKPELFESHLQYLKEQGYTIVTVAELAERLQQGKSVDKYVALSFDDGYKNNHSVVLPLLKK
;
A
#
# COMPACT_ATOMS: atom_id res chain seq x y z
N MET A 1 29.14 -45.28 -17.64
CA MET A 1 29.57 -44.05 -16.96
C MET A 1 28.58 -42.92 -17.15
N ILE A 2 28.18 -42.55 -18.33
CA ILE A 2 27.28 -41.40 -18.66
C ILE A 2 25.94 -41.43 -17.89
N LYS A 3 25.25 -42.62 -17.84
CA LYS A 3 23.97 -42.74 -17.13
C LYS A 3 24.05 -42.41 -15.61
N LYS A 4 25.14 -42.77 -14.94
CA LYS A 4 25.35 -42.45 -13.51
C LYS A 4 25.59 -40.96 -13.30
N VAL A 5 26.32 -40.30 -14.22
CA VAL A 5 26.56 -38.83 -14.16
C VAL A 5 25.25 -38.07 -14.37
N CYS A 6 24.43 -38.48 -15.34
CA CYS A 6 23.10 -37.87 -15.56
C CYS A 6 22.17 -38.01 -14.35
N LEU A 7 22.21 -39.18 -13.67
CA LEU A 7 21.37 -39.42 -12.49
C LEU A 7 21.79 -38.50 -11.30
N VAL A 8 23.11 -38.37 -11.08
CA VAL A 8 23.64 -37.46 -10.04
C VAL A 8 23.30 -36.01 -10.33
N PHE A 9 23.45 -35.61 -11.62
CA PHE A 9 23.08 -34.25 -12.03
C PHE A 9 21.60 -33.96 -11.82
N LEU A 10 20.73 -34.90 -12.22
CA LEU A 10 19.27 -34.78 -12.01
C LEU A 10 18.92 -34.67 -10.52
N ALA A 11 19.53 -35.51 -9.68
CA ALA A 11 19.34 -35.46 -8.24
C ALA A 11 19.75 -34.10 -7.62
N LEU A 12 20.90 -33.54 -8.06
CA LEU A 12 21.34 -32.21 -7.65
C LEU A 12 20.37 -31.12 -8.04
N VAL A 13 19.84 -31.15 -9.26
CA VAL A 13 18.84 -30.19 -9.74
C VAL A 13 17.57 -30.26 -8.89
N VAL A 14 17.08 -31.47 -8.59
CA VAL A 14 15.90 -31.66 -7.73
C VAL A 14 16.13 -31.10 -6.33
N VAL A 15 17.29 -31.35 -5.75
CA VAL A 15 17.64 -30.81 -4.40
C VAL A 15 17.71 -29.28 -4.43
N LEU A 16 18.31 -28.69 -5.47
CA LEU A 16 18.37 -27.22 -5.61
C LEU A 16 16.96 -26.59 -5.78
N LEU A 17 16.11 -27.20 -6.56
CA LEU A 17 14.72 -26.73 -6.74
C LEU A 17 13.91 -26.86 -5.44
N ALA A 18 14.09 -27.95 -4.70
CA ALA A 18 13.46 -28.12 -3.40
C ALA A 18 13.95 -27.07 -2.39
N ALA A 19 15.26 -26.83 -2.32
CA ALA A 19 15.85 -25.81 -1.47
C ALA A 19 15.35 -24.41 -1.83
N ALA A 20 15.26 -24.08 -3.12
CA ALA A 20 14.69 -22.81 -3.60
C ALA A 20 13.21 -22.66 -3.22
N GLY A 21 12.42 -23.73 -3.33
CA GLY A 21 11.02 -23.73 -2.91
C GLY A 21 10.84 -23.52 -1.40
N VAL A 22 11.68 -24.15 -0.59
CA VAL A 22 11.71 -23.94 0.87
C VAL A 22 12.11 -22.49 1.20
N ALA A 23 13.16 -21.97 0.56
CA ALA A 23 13.60 -20.59 0.77
C ALA A 23 12.53 -19.58 0.37
N TRP A 24 11.83 -19.81 -0.73
CA TRP A 24 10.69 -18.99 -1.17
C TRP A 24 9.56 -18.98 -0.14
N LYS A 25 9.18 -20.16 0.37
CA LYS A 25 8.14 -20.30 1.40
C LYS A 25 8.53 -19.57 2.70
N LEU A 26 9.74 -19.82 3.22
CA LEU A 26 10.24 -19.18 4.44
C LEU A 26 10.31 -17.65 4.30
N ASN A 27 10.73 -17.15 3.14
CA ASN A 27 10.74 -15.72 2.87
C ASN A 27 9.32 -15.14 2.84
N GLY A 28 8.37 -15.85 2.23
CA GLY A 28 6.95 -15.45 2.25
C GLY A 28 6.37 -15.38 3.65
N GLU A 29 6.62 -16.38 4.49
CA GLU A 29 6.17 -16.39 5.90
C GLU A 29 6.79 -15.25 6.71
N ARG A 30 8.08 -14.97 6.49
CA ARG A 30 8.78 -13.83 7.11
C ARG A 30 8.13 -12.49 6.73
N TRP A 31 7.86 -12.26 5.45
CA TRP A 31 7.17 -11.05 4.97
C TRP A 31 5.78 -10.91 5.59
N GLN A 32 5.02 -11.99 5.73
CA GLN A 32 3.71 -11.96 6.36
C GLN A 32 3.81 -11.56 7.85
N GLN A 33 4.82 -12.06 8.56
CA GLN A 33 5.04 -11.72 9.97
C GLN A 33 5.48 -10.26 10.12
N GLU A 34 6.42 -9.79 9.31
CA GLU A 34 6.88 -8.39 9.30
C GLU A 34 5.72 -7.44 8.96
N TYR A 35 4.89 -7.78 7.96
CA TYR A 35 3.72 -7.01 7.60
C TYR A 35 2.65 -7.00 8.70
N ALA A 36 2.42 -8.12 9.35
CA ALA A 36 1.50 -8.19 10.48
C ALA A 36 1.99 -7.38 11.69
N ALA A 37 3.31 -7.35 11.94
CA ALA A 37 3.90 -6.50 12.96
C ALA A 37 3.77 -5.02 12.60
N PHE A 38 4.06 -4.65 11.34
CA PHE A 38 3.89 -3.28 10.83
C PHE A 38 2.44 -2.80 10.97
N ARG A 39 1.44 -3.64 10.63
CA ARG A 39 0.02 -3.32 10.79
C ARG A 39 -0.40 -3.05 12.24
N LYS A 40 0.31 -3.62 13.20
CA LYS A 40 0.03 -3.37 14.63
C LYS A 40 0.63 -2.05 15.12
N THR A 41 1.74 -1.62 14.54
CA THR A 41 2.53 -0.48 15.01
C THR A 41 2.55 0.71 14.05
N GLY A 42 2.12 0.52 12.80
CA GLY A 42 2.09 1.54 11.76
C GLY A 42 0.71 1.70 11.15
N ALA A 43 0.46 2.84 10.55
CA ALA A 43 -0.71 3.09 9.74
C ALA A 43 -0.30 3.66 8.38
N PRO A 44 -1.00 3.30 7.28
CA PRO A 44 -0.67 3.82 5.97
C PRO A 44 -0.94 5.32 5.88
N VAL A 45 -0.09 6.02 5.12
CA VAL A 45 -0.36 7.36 4.62
C VAL A 45 -0.49 7.24 3.10
N LEU A 46 -1.67 7.55 2.56
CA LEU A 46 -1.92 7.55 1.13
C LEU A 46 -1.65 8.94 0.58
N MET A 47 -0.72 9.04 -0.35
CA MET A 47 -0.32 10.29 -0.97
C MET A 47 -1.08 10.50 -2.27
N TYR A 48 -1.69 11.65 -2.41
CA TYR A 48 -2.34 12.14 -3.61
C TYR A 48 -1.71 13.48 -4.02
N HIS A 49 -1.98 13.88 -5.25
CA HIS A 49 -1.60 15.21 -5.76
C HIS A 49 -2.86 15.96 -6.16
N ALA A 50 -3.21 15.94 -7.44
CA ALA A 50 -4.41 16.59 -7.95
C ALA A 50 -5.58 15.61 -8.08
N VAL A 51 -6.79 16.01 -7.68
CA VAL A 51 -8.02 15.27 -7.94
C VAL A 51 -8.95 16.15 -8.73
N GLY A 52 -9.19 15.81 -10.00
CA GLY A 52 -9.98 16.66 -10.89
C GLY A 52 -9.96 16.18 -12.34
N PRO A 53 -10.55 16.96 -13.26
CA PRO A 53 -10.52 16.65 -14.68
C PRO A 53 -9.10 16.75 -15.23
N GLU A 54 -8.75 15.84 -16.14
CA GLU A 54 -7.46 15.83 -16.83
C GLU A 54 -7.36 16.93 -17.92
N GLU A 55 -8.50 17.43 -18.37
CA GLU A 55 -8.59 18.39 -19.46
C GLU A 55 -8.17 19.80 -19.01
N GLY A 56 -7.30 20.44 -19.79
CA GLY A 56 -6.83 21.81 -19.55
C GLY A 56 -5.82 21.96 -18.40
N ALA A 57 -5.28 20.87 -17.89
CA ALA A 57 -4.24 20.93 -16.89
C ALA A 57 -2.84 20.84 -17.52
N ASP A 58 -1.98 21.80 -17.24
CA ASP A 58 -0.55 21.79 -17.61
C ASP A 58 0.29 20.84 -16.73
N TRP A 59 -0.37 19.91 -16.03
CA TRP A 59 0.28 19.02 -15.08
C TRP A 59 0.54 17.63 -15.67
N PRO A 60 1.54 16.91 -15.18
CA PRO A 60 1.73 15.52 -15.56
C PRO A 60 0.46 14.70 -15.28
N LYS A 61 -0.10 14.06 -16.30
CA LYS A 61 -1.34 13.26 -16.18
C LYS A 61 -1.23 12.16 -15.11
N THR A 62 -0.02 11.70 -14.83
CA THR A 62 0.29 10.71 -13.80
C THR A 62 0.03 11.20 -12.37
N LEU A 63 -0.06 12.51 -12.17
CA LEU A 63 -0.34 13.13 -10.87
C LEU A 63 -1.82 13.50 -10.69
N ILE A 64 -2.65 13.27 -11.72
CA ILE A 64 -4.06 13.63 -11.71
C ILE A 64 -4.91 12.37 -11.52
N MET A 65 -5.72 12.37 -10.49
CA MET A 65 -6.70 11.32 -10.24
C MET A 65 -8.10 11.81 -10.57
N LYS A 66 -8.92 10.99 -11.23
CA LYS A 66 -10.33 11.30 -11.48
C LYS A 66 -11.11 11.33 -10.16
N PRO A 67 -12.07 12.28 -9.98
CA PRO A 67 -12.86 12.38 -8.77
C PRO A 67 -13.61 11.09 -8.42
N GLU A 68 -14.14 10.38 -9.43
CA GLU A 68 -14.88 9.13 -9.24
C GLU A 68 -13.98 8.01 -8.70
N LEU A 69 -12.71 7.98 -9.16
CA LEU A 69 -11.74 7.03 -8.66
C LEU A 69 -11.33 7.35 -7.21
N PHE A 70 -11.14 8.64 -6.89
CA PHE A 70 -10.88 9.05 -5.52
C PHE A 70 -12.05 8.71 -4.59
N GLU A 71 -13.29 8.98 -5.00
CA GLU A 71 -14.48 8.62 -4.25
C GLU A 71 -14.57 7.10 -4.01
N SER A 72 -14.24 6.27 -5.01
CA SER A 72 -14.19 4.81 -4.85
C SER A 72 -13.11 4.36 -3.85
N HIS A 73 -11.98 5.06 -3.76
CA HIS A 73 -10.96 4.79 -2.74
C HIS A 73 -11.51 5.10 -1.32
N LEU A 74 -12.19 6.21 -1.14
CA LEU A 74 -12.81 6.58 0.14
C LEU A 74 -13.86 5.55 0.57
N GLN A 75 -14.72 5.14 -0.37
CA GLN A 75 -15.72 4.11 -0.14
C GLN A 75 -15.08 2.78 0.26
N TYR A 76 -14.06 2.32 -0.47
CA TYR A 76 -13.32 1.10 -0.13
C TYR A 76 -12.75 1.16 1.28
N LEU A 77 -12.08 2.26 1.65
CA LEU A 77 -11.52 2.43 2.98
C LEU A 77 -12.60 2.33 4.07
N LYS A 78 -13.75 2.99 3.85
CA LYS A 78 -14.89 2.96 4.75
C LYS A 78 -15.48 1.54 4.89
N GLU A 79 -15.67 0.83 3.77
CA GLU A 79 -16.16 -0.55 3.75
C GLU A 79 -15.20 -1.53 4.45
N GLN A 80 -13.89 -1.28 4.34
CA GLN A 80 -12.87 -2.07 5.05
C GLN A 80 -12.72 -1.67 6.53
N GLY A 81 -13.53 -0.74 7.03
CA GLY A 81 -13.52 -0.29 8.42
C GLY A 81 -12.33 0.60 8.79
N TYR A 82 -11.74 1.29 7.82
CA TYR A 82 -10.70 2.26 8.11
C TYR A 82 -11.28 3.59 8.61
N THR A 83 -10.61 4.17 9.59
CA THR A 83 -10.84 5.55 10.03
C THR A 83 -9.84 6.47 9.32
N ILE A 84 -10.36 7.39 8.51
CA ILE A 84 -9.55 8.38 7.80
C ILE A 84 -9.29 9.54 8.76
N VAL A 85 -8.02 9.88 8.93
CA VAL A 85 -7.56 10.95 9.83
C VAL A 85 -6.54 11.84 9.14
N THR A 86 -6.23 12.97 9.77
CA THR A 86 -5.09 13.80 9.35
C THR A 86 -3.77 13.16 9.75
N VAL A 87 -2.68 13.54 9.06
CA VAL A 87 -1.32 13.09 9.44
C VAL A 87 -0.98 13.53 10.86
N ALA A 88 -1.45 14.71 11.29
CA ALA A 88 -1.23 15.22 12.63
C ALA A 88 -1.92 14.34 13.70
N GLU A 89 -3.18 13.98 13.49
CA GLU A 89 -3.91 13.07 14.40
C GLU A 89 -3.27 11.69 14.44
N LEU A 90 -2.80 11.17 13.29
CA LEU A 90 -2.10 9.89 13.25
C LEU A 90 -0.79 9.94 14.05
N ALA A 91 -0.01 11.01 13.89
CA ALA A 91 1.24 11.22 14.61
C ALA A 91 0.99 11.35 16.13
N GLU A 92 -0.02 12.09 16.54
CA GLU A 92 -0.40 12.23 17.95
C GLU A 92 -0.79 10.89 18.59
N ARG A 93 -1.58 10.07 17.88
CA ARG A 93 -1.95 8.73 18.36
C ARG A 93 -0.73 7.84 18.55
N LEU A 94 0.22 7.87 17.60
CA LEU A 94 1.46 7.09 17.69
C LEU A 94 2.32 7.56 18.87
N GLN A 95 2.46 8.87 19.09
CA GLN A 95 3.20 9.43 20.23
C GLN A 95 2.57 9.04 21.58
N GLN A 96 1.25 8.92 21.63
CA GLN A 96 0.52 8.49 22.81
C GLN A 96 0.48 6.96 23.00
N GLY A 97 1.13 6.19 22.15
CA GLY A 97 1.11 4.73 22.18
C GLY A 97 -0.26 4.11 21.93
N LYS A 98 -1.20 4.88 21.35
CA LYS A 98 -2.54 4.41 21.01
C LYS A 98 -2.50 3.51 19.77
N SER A 99 -3.40 2.53 19.71
CA SER A 99 -3.55 1.70 18.52
C SER A 99 -3.88 2.56 17.29
N VAL A 100 -3.20 2.24 16.18
CA VAL A 100 -3.46 2.81 14.86
C VAL A 100 -3.98 1.75 13.87
N ASP A 101 -4.36 0.59 14.38
CA ASP A 101 -5.00 -0.44 13.55
C ASP A 101 -6.27 0.13 12.91
N LYS A 102 -6.41 -0.10 11.61
CA LYS A 102 -7.50 0.49 10.81
C LYS A 102 -7.56 2.03 10.79
N TYR A 103 -6.44 2.70 11.03
CA TYR A 103 -6.28 4.13 10.75
C TYR A 103 -5.53 4.33 9.45
N VAL A 104 -5.89 5.36 8.70
CA VAL A 104 -5.22 5.77 7.47
C VAL A 104 -5.20 7.30 7.40
N ALA A 105 -4.06 7.88 7.08
CA ALA A 105 -4.00 9.30 6.78
C ALA A 105 -3.97 9.51 5.26
N LEU A 106 -4.51 10.65 4.81
CA LEU A 106 -4.42 11.10 3.44
C LEU A 106 -3.57 12.36 3.39
N SER A 107 -2.60 12.41 2.47
CA SER A 107 -1.83 13.62 2.16
C SER A 107 -2.11 14.07 0.73
N PHE A 108 -2.03 15.37 0.51
CA PHE A 108 -2.24 16.00 -0.80
C PHE A 108 -1.09 16.96 -1.05
N ASP A 109 -0.19 16.55 -1.91
CA ASP A 109 1.04 17.28 -2.17
C ASP A 109 0.81 18.43 -3.17
N ASP A 110 1.75 19.34 -3.28
CA ASP A 110 1.82 20.49 -4.21
C ASP A 110 0.73 21.56 -4.05
N GLY A 111 -0.22 21.42 -3.13
CA GLY A 111 -1.22 22.45 -2.83
C GLY A 111 -2.16 22.81 -3.98
N TYR A 112 -2.52 21.86 -4.83
CA TYR A 112 -3.42 22.08 -5.96
C TYR A 112 -4.79 22.63 -5.52
N LYS A 113 -5.29 23.63 -6.25
CA LYS A 113 -6.58 24.29 -5.94
C LYS A 113 -7.75 23.33 -5.90
N ASN A 114 -7.73 22.27 -6.71
CA ASN A 114 -8.78 21.25 -6.75
C ASN A 114 -8.83 20.38 -5.49
N ASN A 115 -7.80 20.35 -4.67
CA ASN A 115 -7.84 19.74 -3.35
C ASN A 115 -8.88 20.44 -2.46
N HIS A 116 -9.05 21.76 -2.59
CA HIS A 116 -10.10 22.48 -1.89
C HIS A 116 -11.47 22.34 -2.57
N SER A 117 -11.55 22.47 -3.90
CA SER A 117 -12.84 22.53 -4.62
C SER A 117 -13.45 21.16 -4.90
N VAL A 118 -12.67 20.09 -4.94
CA VAL A 118 -13.12 18.72 -5.27
C VAL A 118 -12.94 17.78 -4.09
N VAL A 119 -11.73 17.68 -3.53
CA VAL A 119 -11.43 16.70 -2.47
C VAL A 119 -12.19 17.02 -1.18
N LEU A 120 -12.15 18.26 -0.73
CA LEU A 120 -12.79 18.64 0.53
C LEU A 120 -14.30 18.34 0.58
N PRO A 121 -15.10 18.60 -0.46
CA PRO A 121 -16.49 18.16 -0.51
C PRO A 121 -16.68 16.63 -0.46
N LEU A 122 -15.79 15.86 -1.09
CA LEU A 122 -15.84 14.39 -1.07
C LEU A 122 -15.52 13.83 0.32
N LEU A 123 -14.57 14.43 1.03
CA LEU A 123 -14.22 14.02 2.40
C LEU A 123 -15.31 14.35 3.43
N LYS A 124 -16.26 15.23 3.11
CA LYS A 124 -17.37 15.62 4.01
C LYS A 124 -18.63 14.76 3.85
N LYS A 125 -18.66 13.87 2.85
CA LYS A 125 -19.75 12.89 2.65
C LYS A 125 -19.62 11.72 3.63
#